data_27e491272c9ace79a8e329b0b9ddd66f
#
_entry.id   27e491272c9ace79a8e329b0b9ddd66f
#
_cell.length_a   1.000
_cell.length_b   1.000
_cell.length_c   1.000
_cell.angle_alpha   90.00
_cell.angle_beta   90.00
_cell.angle_gamma   90.00
#
_symmetry.space_group_name_H-M   'P 1'
#
loop_
_entity.id
_entity.type
_entity.pdbx_description
1 polymer ?
#
loop_
_entity_poly.entity_id
_entity_poly.type
_entity_poly.pdbx_seq_one_letter_code
_entity_poly.pdbx_strand_id
1 'polypeptide(L)'
;AIKASFFLEKYXYSFNITLSIYIYYFLSKFFXKFIXKKKFNIKIICVGNIYVGGTGKTPLSIEINNILKKKFNTVFIKKKYDYQLDEQNLLKKNGKLISKNDRSLGLKEAVRKKYELAILDDGLQDKRIKYDISIACFNSTSKIGNGFLLPAGPLREKLFSLKNYDAIFLN
;
A
#
# COMPACT_ATOMS: atom_id res chain seq x y z
N ALA A 1 30.09 39.61 10.64
CA ALA A 1 30.07 39.05 9.28
C ALA A 1 29.96 37.52 9.28
N ILE A 2 30.68 36.80 10.15
CA ILE A 2 30.75 35.34 10.18
C ILE A 2 29.39 34.69 10.58
N LYS A 3 28.63 35.31 11.50
CA LYS A 3 27.30 34.76 11.93
C LYS A 3 26.23 34.82 10.84
N ALA A 4 26.28 35.84 9.97
CA ALA A 4 25.28 35.96 8.89
C ALA A 4 25.51 34.97 7.77
N SER A 5 26.75 34.62 7.43
CA SER A 5 27.07 33.63 6.41
C SER A 5 26.64 32.22 6.84
N PHE A 6 26.85 31.86 8.09
CA PHE A 6 26.44 30.56 8.65
C PHE A 6 24.90 30.41 8.65
N PHE A 7 24.19 31.49 8.94
CA PHE A 7 22.72 31.48 8.96
C PHE A 7 22.15 31.32 7.53
N LEU A 8 22.73 32.02 6.56
CA LEU A 8 22.33 31.92 5.16
C LEU A 8 22.62 30.52 4.57
N GLU A 9 23.76 29.93 4.90
CA GLU A 9 24.11 28.58 4.50
C GLU A 9 23.10 27.57 5.03
N LYS A 10 22.70 27.66 6.29
CA LYS A 10 21.74 26.78 6.92
C LYS A 10 20.36 26.85 6.26
N TYR A 11 19.94 28.04 5.90
CA TYR A 11 18.67 28.23 5.18
C TYR A 11 18.75 27.77 3.72
N UNK A 12 19.67 27.92 3.30
CA UNK A 12 19.87 27.54 2.08
C UNK A 12 19.84 26.15 1.91
N TYR A 13 20.52 25.49 2.67
CA TYR A 13 20.53 24.04 2.68
C TYR A 13 19.12 23.48 2.88
N SER A 14 18.40 24.01 3.84
CA SER A 14 17.00 23.64 4.14
C SER A 14 16.08 23.89 2.94
N PHE A 15 16.22 25.03 2.27
CA PHE A 15 15.42 25.39 1.10
C PHE A 15 15.68 24.42 -0.07
N ASN A 16 16.93 24.07 -0.31
CA ASN A 16 17.33 23.14 -1.37
C ASN A 16 16.78 21.72 -1.10
N ILE A 17 16.82 21.26 0.13
CA ILE A 17 16.26 19.95 0.53
C ILE A 17 14.74 19.96 0.32
N THR A 18 14.06 21.00 0.76
CA THR A 18 12.61 21.15 0.62
C THR A 18 12.21 21.17 -0.86
N LEU A 19 12.91 21.95 -1.67
CA LEU A 19 12.67 22.04 -3.12
C LEU A 19 12.91 20.68 -3.79
N SER A 20 13.98 19.98 -3.44
CA SER A 20 14.30 18.64 -3.97
C SER A 20 13.20 17.63 -3.64
N ILE A 21 12.68 17.67 -2.41
CA ILE A 21 11.56 16.81 -1.97
C ILE A 21 10.31 17.13 -2.82
N TYR A 22 10.00 18.40 -3.05
CA TYR A 22 8.86 18.82 -3.87
C TYR A 22 9.01 18.38 -5.32
N ILE A 23 10.19 18.55 -5.91
CA ILE A 23 10.49 18.13 -7.28
C ILE A 23 10.34 16.59 -7.39
N TYR A 24 10.95 15.84 -6.47
CA TYR A 24 10.84 14.38 -6.41
C TYR A 24 9.37 13.94 -6.32
N TYR A 25 8.60 14.57 -5.42
CA TYR A 25 7.18 14.29 -5.23
C TYR A 25 6.38 14.57 -6.51
N PHE A 26 6.64 15.70 -7.15
CA PHE A 26 5.97 16.08 -8.40
C PHE A 26 6.30 15.09 -9.53
N LEU A 27 7.59 14.79 -9.71
CA LEU A 27 8.04 13.84 -10.73
C LEU A 27 7.48 12.43 -10.47
N SER A 28 7.51 11.97 -9.23
CA SER A 28 6.97 10.64 -8.89
C SER A 28 5.47 10.55 -9.21
N LYS A 29 4.71 11.59 -8.97
CA LYS A 29 3.28 11.66 -9.32
C LYS A 29 3.06 11.75 -10.82
N PHE A 30 3.89 12.49 -11.53
CA PHE A 30 3.80 12.58 -12.98
C PHE A 30 4.04 11.22 -13.63
N PHE A 31 5.06 10.53 -13.25
CA PHE A 31 5.33 9.18 -13.74
C PHE A 31 4.26 8.14 -13.36
N UNK A 32 3.73 8.28 -12.40
CA UNK A 32 2.82 7.50 -11.98
C UNK A 32 1.68 7.47 -12.76
N LYS A 33 1.32 8.54 -13.26
CA LYS A 33 0.16 8.72 -14.13
C LYS A 33 0.25 7.92 -15.45
N PHE A 34 1.44 7.62 -15.91
CA PHE A 34 1.70 6.89 -17.16
C PHE A 34 1.91 5.38 -16.98
N ILE A 35 1.72 4.87 -15.77
CA ILE A 35 1.91 3.44 -15.52
C ILE A 35 0.69 2.63 -16.00
N UNK A 36 0.69 1.91 -16.85
CA UNK A 36 -0.12 1.16 -17.24
C UNK A 36 -0.27 0.18 -16.38
N LYS A 37 -1.39 -0.01 -15.96
CA LYS A 37 -1.76 -1.04 -15.00
C LYS A 37 -1.78 -2.41 -15.65
N LYS A 38 -1.04 -3.33 -15.11
CA LYS A 38 -1.03 -4.74 -15.54
C LYS A 38 -2.29 -5.44 -15.06
N LYS A 39 -2.98 -6.09 -15.98
CA LYS A 39 -4.06 -7.03 -15.68
C LYS A 39 -3.47 -8.44 -15.62
N PHE A 40 -3.92 -9.23 -14.67
CA PHE A 40 -3.51 -10.63 -14.49
C PHE A 40 -4.74 -11.52 -14.72
N ASN A 41 -4.52 -12.74 -15.20
CA ASN A 41 -5.62 -13.70 -15.41
C ASN A 41 -5.97 -14.42 -14.10
N ILE A 42 -6.37 -13.62 -13.12
CA ILE A 42 -6.80 -14.03 -11.78
C ILE A 42 -7.59 -12.86 -11.19
N LYS A 43 -8.64 -13.14 -10.43
CA LYS A 43 -9.38 -12.08 -9.70
C LYS A 43 -8.53 -11.54 -8.57
N ILE A 44 -8.55 -10.23 -8.35
CA ILE A 44 -7.68 -9.58 -7.37
C ILE A 44 -8.49 -8.67 -6.45
N ILE A 45 -8.48 -8.99 -5.15
CA ILE A 45 -8.97 -8.09 -4.09
C ILE A 45 -7.74 -7.50 -3.40
N CYS A 46 -7.68 -6.19 -3.32
CA CYS A 46 -6.59 -5.49 -2.63
C CYS A 46 -7.10 -4.84 -1.36
N VAL A 47 -6.52 -5.20 -0.24
CA VAL A 47 -6.78 -4.59 1.07
C VAL A 47 -5.55 -3.77 1.45
N GLY A 48 -5.75 -2.53 1.86
CA GLY A 48 -4.64 -1.68 2.25
C GLY A 48 -5.10 -0.45 3.02
N ASN A 49 -4.22 0.49 3.20
CA ASN A 49 -4.55 1.76 3.87
C ASN A 49 -3.82 2.92 3.19
N ILE A 50 -4.29 4.13 3.46
CA ILE A 50 -3.69 5.35 2.92
C ILE A 50 -2.87 6.11 3.98
N TYR A 51 -2.66 5.52 5.17
CA TYR A 51 -1.81 6.12 6.21
C TYR A 51 -1.00 5.04 6.95
N VAL A 52 0.01 5.47 7.67
CA VAL A 52 0.89 4.58 8.45
C VAL A 52 0.19 4.22 9.77
N GLY A 53 0.17 2.93 10.10
CA GLY A 53 -0.37 2.45 11.37
C GLY A 53 -1.21 1.19 11.23
N GLY A 54 -1.64 0.68 12.36
CA GLY A 54 -2.49 -0.51 12.47
C GLY A 54 -3.94 -0.17 12.14
N THR A 55 -4.38 -0.58 10.97
CA THR A 55 -5.73 -0.28 10.44
C THR A 55 -6.61 -1.51 10.26
N GLY A 56 -6.17 -2.67 10.76
CA GLY A 56 -6.94 -3.90 10.62
C GLY A 56 -6.85 -4.55 9.23
N LYS A 57 -5.88 -4.18 8.38
CA LYS A 57 -5.71 -4.74 7.03
C LYS A 57 -5.61 -6.26 7.02
N THR A 58 -4.69 -6.80 7.82
CA THR A 58 -4.42 -8.25 7.83
C THR A 58 -5.61 -9.04 8.38
N PRO A 59 -6.23 -8.66 9.51
CA PRO A 59 -7.48 -9.28 9.94
C PRO A 59 -8.59 -9.24 8.87
N LEU A 60 -8.78 -8.10 8.21
CA LEU A 60 -9.80 -8.00 7.14
C LEU A 60 -9.45 -8.92 5.97
N SER A 61 -8.18 -8.97 5.56
CA SER A 61 -7.73 -9.88 4.48
C SER A 61 -8.05 -11.34 4.83
N ILE A 62 -7.84 -11.72 6.09
CA ILE A 62 -8.13 -13.07 6.59
C ILE A 62 -9.65 -13.34 6.55
N GLU A 63 -10.45 -12.38 6.99
CA GLU A 63 -11.91 -12.56 7.00
C GLU A 63 -12.47 -12.69 5.58
N ILE A 64 -11.99 -11.87 4.65
CA ILE A 64 -12.32 -11.97 3.23
C ILE A 64 -11.97 -13.39 2.71
N ASN A 65 -10.79 -13.87 3.07
CA ASN A 65 -10.36 -15.22 2.69
C ASN A 65 -11.29 -16.30 3.27
N ASN A 66 -11.66 -16.19 4.54
CA ASN A 66 -12.54 -17.16 5.21
C ASN A 66 -13.90 -17.27 4.52
N ILE A 67 -14.42 -16.14 4.05
CA ILE A 67 -15.69 -16.10 3.31
C ILE A 67 -15.52 -16.73 1.92
N LEU A 68 -14.47 -16.33 1.20
CA LEU A 68 -14.34 -16.63 -0.23
C LEU A 68 -13.68 -17.98 -0.52
N LYS A 69 -12.87 -18.54 0.40
CA LYS A 69 -12.23 -19.86 0.21
C LYS A 69 -13.21 -21.01 0.08
N LYS A 70 -14.47 -20.78 0.46
CA LYS A 70 -15.56 -21.77 0.29
C LYS A 70 -16.00 -21.90 -1.17
N LYS A 71 -15.73 -20.90 -2.01
CA LYS A 71 -16.18 -20.84 -3.41
C LYS A 71 -15.03 -20.77 -4.42
N PHE A 72 -13.86 -20.31 -3.99
CA PHE A 72 -12.70 -20.04 -4.87
C PHE A 72 -11.43 -20.64 -4.29
N ASN A 73 -10.55 -21.09 -5.15
CA ASN A 73 -9.18 -21.45 -4.77
C ASN A 73 -8.39 -20.15 -4.53
N THR A 74 -8.26 -19.74 -3.26
CA THR A 74 -7.75 -18.45 -2.85
C THR A 74 -6.26 -18.50 -2.45
N VAL A 75 -5.57 -17.35 -2.59
CA VAL A 75 -4.18 -17.18 -2.13
C VAL A 75 -3.95 -15.74 -1.66
N PHE A 76 -3.24 -15.59 -0.55
CA PHE A 76 -2.72 -14.29 -0.11
C PHE A 76 -1.46 -13.93 -0.91
N ILE A 77 -1.36 -12.67 -1.32
CA ILE A 77 -0.15 -12.12 -1.94
C ILE A 77 0.37 -11.00 -1.04
N LYS A 78 1.61 -11.11 -0.59
CA LYS A 78 2.23 -10.08 0.24
C LYS A 78 3.64 -9.78 -0.28
N LYS A 79 4.03 -8.51 -0.24
CA LYS A 79 5.42 -8.13 -0.50
C LYS A 79 6.27 -8.62 0.68
N LYS A 80 7.39 -9.25 0.37
CA LYS A 80 8.29 -9.78 1.39
C LYS A 80 9.04 -8.61 2.05
N TYR A 81 8.95 -8.55 3.36
CA TYR A 81 9.74 -7.67 4.21
C TYR A 81 10.25 -8.51 5.38
N ASP A 82 11.53 -8.42 5.67
CA ASP A 82 12.16 -9.24 6.70
C ASP A 82 11.68 -8.87 8.11
N TYR A 83 11.22 -7.63 8.28
CA TYR A 83 10.70 -7.13 9.56
C TYR A 83 9.19 -7.34 9.76
N GLN A 84 8.47 -7.96 8.80
CA GLN A 84 7.02 -8.24 8.90
C GLN A 84 6.74 -9.74 8.95
N LEU A 85 7.55 -10.49 9.70
CA LEU A 85 7.40 -11.94 9.82
C LEU A 85 6.09 -12.33 10.52
N ASP A 86 5.68 -11.55 11.52
CA ASP A 86 4.45 -11.83 12.29
C ASP A 86 3.21 -11.78 11.40
N GLU A 87 3.10 -10.75 10.54
CA GLU A 87 1.98 -10.63 9.60
C GLU A 87 2.00 -11.77 8.58
N GLN A 88 3.19 -12.13 8.08
CA GLN A 88 3.34 -13.25 7.14
C GLN A 88 2.93 -14.57 7.79
N ASN A 89 3.35 -14.81 9.04
CA ASN A 89 2.99 -16.01 9.79
C ASN A 89 1.48 -16.09 10.05
N LEU A 90 0.88 -14.94 10.38
CA LEU A 90 -0.56 -14.85 10.60
C LEU A 90 -1.34 -15.23 9.32
N LEU A 91 -0.92 -14.70 8.16
CA LEU A 91 -1.53 -15.04 6.87
C LEU A 91 -1.34 -16.53 6.54
N LYS A 92 -0.14 -17.09 6.77
CA LYS A 92 0.15 -18.53 6.52
C LYS A 92 -0.73 -19.44 7.35
N LYS A 93 -1.01 -19.09 8.61
CA LYS A 93 -1.89 -19.86 9.50
C LYS A 93 -3.34 -19.89 8.98
N ASN A 94 -3.75 -18.87 8.23
CA ASN A 94 -5.14 -18.68 7.80
C ASN A 94 -5.38 -19.01 6.32
N GLY A 95 -4.31 -19.36 5.56
CA GLY A 95 -4.47 -19.71 4.15
C GLY A 95 -3.14 -19.85 3.41
N LYS A 96 -3.22 -20.09 2.13
CA LYS A 96 -2.02 -20.17 1.28
C LYS A 96 -1.45 -18.78 1.09
N LEU A 97 -0.13 -18.62 1.23
CA LEU A 97 0.58 -17.34 1.07
C LEU A 97 1.68 -17.45 0.02
N ILE A 98 1.72 -16.51 -0.90
CA ILE A 98 2.86 -16.27 -1.78
C ILE A 98 3.46 -14.92 -1.39
N SER A 99 4.70 -14.96 -0.87
CA SER A 99 5.45 -13.77 -0.47
C SER A 99 6.65 -13.60 -1.41
N LYS A 100 6.75 -12.46 -2.08
CA LYS A 100 7.81 -12.14 -3.07
C LYS A 100 8.25 -10.68 -2.88
N ASN A 101 9.45 -10.35 -3.36
CA ASN A 101 9.96 -8.98 -3.33
C ASN A 101 9.10 -8.02 -4.18
N ASP A 102 8.40 -8.54 -5.18
CA ASP A 102 7.45 -7.79 -6.01
C ASP A 102 6.12 -8.53 -6.08
N ARG A 103 5.01 -7.80 -5.86
CA ARG A 103 3.65 -8.37 -5.90
C ARG A 103 3.28 -8.92 -7.27
N SER A 104 3.79 -8.31 -8.35
CA SER A 104 3.54 -8.80 -9.72
C SER A 104 4.15 -10.20 -9.93
N LEU A 105 5.31 -10.48 -9.33
CA LEU A 105 5.91 -11.82 -9.35
C LEU A 105 5.05 -12.82 -8.56
N GLY A 106 4.50 -12.38 -7.42
CA GLY A 106 3.58 -13.19 -6.63
C GLY A 106 2.31 -13.54 -7.42
N LEU A 107 1.75 -12.55 -8.12
CA LEU A 107 0.55 -12.75 -8.95
C LEU A 107 0.83 -13.69 -10.13
N LYS A 108 1.98 -13.56 -10.80
CA LYS A 108 2.38 -14.48 -11.87
C LYS A 108 2.47 -15.93 -11.35
N GLU A 109 3.05 -16.11 -10.16
CA GLU A 109 3.13 -17.43 -9.52
C GLU A 109 1.73 -17.95 -9.17
N ALA A 110 0.84 -17.10 -8.66
CA ALA A 110 -0.54 -17.48 -8.34
C ALA A 110 -1.29 -17.98 -9.59
N VAL A 111 -1.15 -17.26 -10.71
CA VAL A 111 -1.73 -17.67 -12.00
C VAL A 111 -1.16 -19.03 -12.43
N ARG A 112 0.17 -19.20 -12.37
CA ARG A 112 0.83 -20.45 -12.74
C ARG A 112 0.35 -21.63 -11.90
N LYS A 113 0.06 -21.39 -10.61
CA LYS A 113 -0.46 -22.40 -9.67
C LYS A 113 -1.97 -22.57 -9.74
N LYS A 114 -2.63 -21.93 -10.70
CA LYS A 114 -4.09 -22.04 -10.97
C LYS A 114 -4.95 -21.61 -9.78
N TYR A 115 -4.52 -20.59 -9.02
CA TYR A 115 -5.41 -19.93 -8.06
C TYR A 115 -6.42 -19.07 -8.82
N GLU A 116 -7.64 -18.98 -8.28
CA GLU A 116 -8.75 -18.24 -8.90
C GLU A 116 -8.87 -16.83 -8.36
N LEU A 117 -8.46 -16.64 -7.09
CA LEU A 117 -8.59 -15.35 -6.39
C LEU A 117 -7.35 -15.06 -5.56
N ALA A 118 -6.76 -13.89 -5.80
CA ALA A 118 -5.64 -13.37 -5.03
C ALA A 118 -6.14 -12.25 -4.09
N ILE A 119 -5.78 -12.34 -2.80
CA ILE A 119 -6.04 -11.30 -1.81
C ILE A 119 -4.69 -10.65 -1.49
N LEU A 120 -4.54 -9.39 -1.89
CA LEU A 120 -3.32 -8.61 -1.65
C LEU A 120 -3.42 -7.89 -0.32
N ASP A 121 -2.52 -8.21 0.60
CA ASP A 121 -2.39 -7.53 1.89
C ASP A 121 -1.39 -6.37 1.76
N ASP A 122 -1.85 -5.16 2.09
CA ASP A 122 -1.12 -3.87 2.02
C ASP A 122 -0.64 -3.54 0.60
N GLY A 123 -1.55 -3.62 -0.38
CA GLY A 123 -1.21 -3.46 -1.80
C GLY A 123 -1.59 -2.14 -2.46
N LEU A 124 -2.37 -1.27 -1.83
CA LEU A 124 -3.02 -0.11 -2.48
C LEU A 124 -2.04 0.86 -3.15
N GLN A 125 -0.81 0.99 -2.62
CA GLN A 125 0.20 1.88 -3.19
C GLN A 125 0.85 1.33 -4.47
N ASP A 126 0.60 0.06 -4.85
CA ASP A 126 1.17 -0.51 -6.08
C ASP A 126 0.29 -0.18 -7.28
N LYS A 127 0.51 0.98 -7.86
CA LYS A 127 -0.27 1.51 -8.99
C LYS A 127 -0.08 0.70 -10.29
N ARG A 128 0.89 -0.22 -10.33
CA ARG A 128 1.18 -1.06 -11.51
C ARG A 128 0.17 -2.20 -11.69
N ILE A 129 -0.62 -2.52 -10.65
CA ILE A 129 -1.55 -3.64 -10.66
C ILE A 129 -2.99 -3.12 -10.81
N LYS A 130 -3.76 -3.74 -11.71
CA LYS A 130 -5.19 -3.49 -11.79
C LYS A 130 -5.91 -4.44 -10.83
N TYR A 131 -6.60 -3.88 -9.83
CA TYR A 131 -7.42 -4.63 -8.89
C TYR A 131 -8.85 -4.75 -9.43
N ASP A 132 -9.53 -5.86 -9.13
CA ASP A 132 -10.97 -6.01 -9.37
C ASP A 132 -11.76 -5.34 -8.25
N ILE A 133 -11.26 -5.45 -7.01
CA ILE A 133 -11.82 -4.75 -5.83
C ILE A 133 -10.66 -4.19 -5.00
N SER A 134 -10.80 -2.97 -4.56
CA SER A 134 -9.82 -2.27 -3.71
C SER A 134 -10.51 -1.72 -2.46
N ILE A 135 -9.98 -2.06 -1.27
CA ILE A 135 -10.58 -1.71 0.03
C ILE A 135 -9.56 -0.93 0.85
N ALA A 136 -9.91 0.30 1.22
CA ALA A 136 -9.08 1.15 2.07
C ALA A 136 -9.52 1.01 3.53
N CYS A 137 -8.62 0.53 4.39
CA CYS A 137 -8.89 0.33 5.83
C CYS A 137 -8.52 1.56 6.64
N PHE A 138 -9.36 1.90 7.58
CA PHE A 138 -9.15 2.94 8.56
C PHE A 138 -9.37 2.41 9.97
N ASN A 139 -8.63 2.99 10.90
CA ASN A 139 -8.84 2.79 12.32
C ASN A 139 -9.75 3.94 12.81
N SER A 140 -10.88 3.60 13.43
CA SER A 140 -11.87 4.57 13.90
C SER A 140 -11.33 5.48 15.01
N THR A 141 -10.35 5.00 15.80
CA THR A 141 -9.73 5.75 16.88
C THR A 141 -8.70 6.76 16.35
N SER A 142 -7.74 6.29 15.56
CA SER A 142 -6.66 7.15 15.04
C SER A 142 -7.09 8.02 13.86
N LYS A 143 -8.18 7.64 13.21
CA LYS A 143 -8.77 8.40 12.08
C LYS A 143 -7.69 8.72 11.02
N ILE A 144 -7.50 10.00 10.70
CA ILE A 144 -6.54 10.47 9.68
C ILE A 144 -5.32 11.20 10.30
N GLY A 145 -5.23 11.19 11.65
CA GLY A 145 -4.19 11.94 12.36
C GLY A 145 -4.34 13.44 12.09
N ASN A 146 -3.22 14.12 11.82
CA ASN A 146 -3.22 15.56 11.51
C ASN A 146 -3.61 15.87 10.05
N GLY A 147 -3.89 14.87 9.22
CA GLY A 147 -4.32 15.06 7.83
C GLY A 147 -3.21 15.36 6.83
N PHE A 148 -1.95 15.43 7.26
CA PHE A 148 -0.82 15.73 6.36
C PHE A 148 -0.18 14.45 5.80
N LEU A 149 0.42 14.59 4.63
CA LEU A 149 1.22 13.53 3.99
C LEU A 149 2.57 13.35 4.70
N LEU A 150 3.13 12.15 4.62
CA LEU A 150 4.49 11.88 5.04
C LEU A 150 5.46 12.86 4.35
N PRO A 151 6.48 13.40 5.06
CA PRO A 151 6.82 13.11 6.46
C PRO A 151 6.13 14.01 7.51
N ALA A 152 5.30 14.97 7.09
CA ALA A 152 4.65 15.93 7.99
C ALA A 152 3.46 15.34 8.78
N GLY A 153 2.94 14.21 8.33
CA GLY A 153 1.85 13.50 8.99
C GLY A 153 1.80 12.03 8.57
N PRO A 154 0.77 11.30 8.99
CA PRO A 154 0.74 9.85 8.78
C PRO A 154 0.25 9.40 7.40
N LEU A 155 -0.25 10.32 6.56
CA LEU A 155 -0.87 9.92 5.29
C LEU A 155 0.18 9.52 4.25
N ARG A 156 -0.01 8.36 3.62
CA ARG A 156 0.74 7.89 2.45
C ARG A 156 0.20 8.50 1.16
N GLU A 157 -1.09 8.86 1.16
CA GLU A 157 -1.81 9.43 0.02
C GLU A 157 -2.78 10.52 0.52
N LYS A 158 -3.11 11.47 -0.35
CA LYS A 158 -4.11 12.49 -0.05
C LYS A 158 -5.48 11.84 0.20
N LEU A 159 -6.29 12.38 1.11
CA LEU A 159 -7.65 11.89 1.40
C LEU A 159 -8.50 11.79 0.13
N PHE A 160 -8.33 12.73 -0.80
CA PHE A 160 -9.02 12.72 -2.08
C PHE A 160 -8.81 11.43 -2.88
N SER A 161 -7.73 10.65 -2.61
CA SER A 161 -7.49 9.37 -3.28
C SER A 161 -8.53 8.30 -2.90
N LEU A 162 -9.25 8.50 -1.79
CA LEU A 162 -10.30 7.56 -1.32
C LEU A 162 -11.37 7.29 -2.39
N LYS A 163 -11.69 8.29 -3.20
CA LYS A 163 -12.66 8.13 -4.29
C LYS A 163 -12.23 7.13 -5.38
N ASN A 164 -10.95 6.74 -5.38
CA ASN A 164 -10.42 5.77 -6.36
C ASN A 164 -10.50 4.33 -5.86
N TYR A 165 -11.00 4.11 -4.65
CA TYR A 165 -11.14 2.80 -4.04
C TYR A 165 -12.62 2.40 -4.00
N ASP A 166 -12.88 1.09 -4.13
CA ASP A 166 -14.24 0.57 -4.27
C ASP A 166 -14.98 0.55 -2.92
N ALA A 167 -14.24 0.44 -1.81
CA ALA A 167 -14.84 0.40 -0.47
C ALA A 167 -13.89 0.99 0.59
N ILE A 168 -14.49 1.49 1.66
CA ILE A 168 -13.79 1.93 2.87
C ILE A 168 -14.25 1.03 4.03
N PHE A 169 -13.30 0.49 4.75
CA PHE A 169 -13.54 -0.32 5.94
C PHE A 169 -13.07 0.43 7.18
N LEU A 170 -13.95 0.57 8.15
CA LEU A 170 -13.66 1.18 9.45
C LEU A 170 -13.55 0.07 10.49
N ASN A 171 -12.38 -0.02 11.14
CA ASN A 171 -12.09 -0.98 12.18
C ASN A 171 -12.28 -0.34 13.56
#